data_3c1e4ad80952f13ae85cdd4fe5a9fed9
#
_entry.id   3c1e4ad80952f13ae85cdd4fe5a9fed9
#
_cell.length_a   1.000
_cell.length_b   1.000
_cell.length_c   1.000
_cell.angle_alpha   90.00
_cell.angle_beta   90.00
_cell.angle_gamma   90.00
#
_symmetry.space_group_name_H-M   'P 1'
#
loop_
_entity.id
_entity.type
_entity.pdbx_description
1 polymer ?
#
loop_
_entity_poly.entity_id
_entity_poly.type
_entity_poly.pdbx_seq_one_letter_code
_entity_poly.pdbx_strand_id
1 'polypeptide(L)'
;MLRLIPDPAPTASVGKEEQRRAGNRHGLCGNTMAEKRDYYEVLGLQKGATTEDIKKAYRRMAKENHPDLHPGDKAAEERFKEVNEAYEVLSDDDKRAKYDQYGHAAFDPSQGFGAGGFGGFGGFGGFGDLGDIFGDIFGFGGGATRSNPNAPRRGENVRVSANISFEEAAFGCQKEVAVGKIEACPDCKGTGCAPGTTPEICPDCKGSGSVRTTQRTPFGLAQSTGPCPKCGGRGKIIHQPCATCRGMGQVRRQHKIKVSIPAGIDDGQTISLRSQGSAGANGGPAGDLLVTVIVRPHARFERDGNSILLEQELSYAQAALGAEIEVPTLDGPVKLTIPEGTQPNAVFRLRGKGVPYLRGSGRGDQFVTVSVRVPKSMTGAQKELLRQFAASMGDLDDSGIKHPGGIFGKKKK
;
A
#
# COMPACT_ATOMS: atom_id res chain seq x y z
N MET A 1 32.82 -26.29 -15.78
CA MET A 1 32.79 -25.22 -16.79
C MET A 1 32.09 -24.02 -16.20
N LEU A 2 32.87 -23.12 -15.63
CA LEU A 2 32.41 -21.84 -15.06
C LEU A 2 32.47 -20.79 -16.18
N ARG A 3 31.35 -20.11 -16.43
CA ARG A 3 31.32 -18.87 -17.22
C ARG A 3 31.21 -17.70 -16.28
N LEU A 4 32.26 -16.90 -16.24
CA LEU A 4 32.33 -15.57 -15.66
C LEU A 4 31.60 -14.58 -16.58
N ILE A 5 30.78 -13.74 -16.02
CA ILE A 5 30.14 -12.60 -16.68
C ILE A 5 30.89 -11.35 -16.21
N PRO A 6 31.38 -10.49 -17.11
CA PRO A 6 32.16 -9.29 -16.75
C PRO A 6 31.24 -8.11 -16.43
N ASP A 7 31.73 -7.25 -15.53
CA ASP A 7 31.16 -5.96 -15.13
C ASP A 7 31.12 -4.95 -16.29
N PRO A 8 30.15 -4.04 -16.35
CA PRO A 8 30.16 -2.93 -17.30
C PRO A 8 30.97 -1.75 -16.73
N ALA A 9 31.91 -1.27 -17.57
CA ALA A 9 32.75 -0.11 -17.34
C ALA A 9 31.99 1.22 -17.45
N PRO A 10 32.52 2.31 -16.86
CA PRO A 10 31.88 3.62 -16.81
C PRO A 10 32.09 4.38 -18.13
N THR A 11 31.05 4.99 -18.66
CA THR A 11 31.12 5.89 -19.81
C THR A 11 31.40 7.33 -19.39
N ALA A 12 32.41 7.85 -20.06
CA ALA A 12 32.97 9.18 -19.95
C ALA A 12 32.07 10.27 -20.57
N SER A 13 32.23 11.45 -20.00
CA SER A 13 31.79 12.76 -20.47
C SER A 13 32.49 13.24 -21.74
N VAL A 14 31.72 13.80 -22.68
CA VAL A 14 32.17 14.75 -23.72
C VAL A 14 30.90 15.53 -24.08
N GLY A 15 30.76 16.81 -24.13
CA GLY A 15 31.65 17.90 -24.47
C GLY A 15 30.75 18.93 -25.16
N LYS A 16 30.87 20.19 -24.74
CA LYS A 16 30.20 21.38 -25.28
C LYS A 16 30.69 21.67 -26.72
N GLU A 17 29.85 22.27 -27.52
CA GLU A 17 30.11 23.45 -28.38
C GLU A 17 28.96 23.59 -29.37
N GLU A 18 28.27 24.67 -29.33
CA GLU A 18 28.39 25.96 -30.00
C GLU A 18 27.73 25.97 -31.41
N GLN A 19 26.68 26.76 -31.59
CA GLN A 19 26.79 27.91 -32.48
C GLN A 19 25.50 28.77 -32.54
N ARG A 20 25.74 30.03 -32.29
CA ARG A 20 24.93 31.21 -32.48
C ARG A 20 24.55 31.48 -33.94
N ARG A 21 23.41 32.11 -34.18
CA ARG A 21 23.11 33.25 -35.04
C ARG A 21 21.60 33.41 -35.14
N ALA A 22 21.01 34.44 -34.58
CA ALA A 22 20.88 35.81 -35.00
C ALA A 22 19.67 36.04 -35.96
N GLY A 23 18.69 36.80 -35.50
CA GLY A 23 17.59 37.31 -36.31
C GLY A 23 16.60 38.10 -35.48
N ASN A 24 17.01 39.34 -35.17
CA ASN A 24 16.26 40.40 -34.53
C ASN A 24 15.08 40.86 -35.43
N ARG A 25 13.89 41.13 -34.88
CA ARG A 25 13.09 42.36 -35.13
C ARG A 25 11.85 42.44 -34.23
N HIS A 26 11.85 43.52 -33.47
CA HIS A 26 10.77 44.45 -33.13
C HIS A 26 9.33 43.91 -33.04
N GLY A 27 8.71 43.91 -31.90
CA GLY A 27 8.24 45.07 -31.14
C GLY A 27 6.73 45.04 -31.11
N LEU A 28 6.18 44.94 -29.93
CA LEU A 28 5.03 45.74 -29.46
C LEU A 28 4.42 45.04 -28.24
N CYS A 29 4.50 45.78 -27.18
CA CYS A 29 3.79 45.54 -25.94
C CYS A 29 2.28 45.45 -26.22
N GLY A 30 1.67 44.31 -26.00
CA GLY A 30 0.25 44.13 -26.02
C GLY A 30 -0.07 42.98 -25.06
N ASN A 31 -0.66 43.34 -23.93
CA ASN A 31 -1.18 42.43 -22.93
C ASN A 31 -2.35 41.66 -23.55
N THR A 32 -2.06 40.58 -24.29
CA THR A 32 -3.06 39.68 -24.82
C THR A 32 -3.16 38.49 -23.86
N MET A 33 -4.35 38.37 -23.25
CA MET A 33 -4.79 37.08 -22.64
C MET A 33 -4.42 35.95 -23.62
N ALA A 34 -3.70 34.97 -23.16
CA ALA A 34 -3.33 33.82 -23.97
C ALA A 34 -4.61 33.21 -24.53
N GLU A 35 -4.84 33.32 -25.82
CA GLU A 35 -5.95 32.64 -26.50
C GLU A 35 -5.76 31.17 -26.32
N LYS A 36 -6.70 30.50 -25.64
CA LYS A 36 -6.69 29.03 -25.47
C LYS A 36 -6.72 28.40 -26.85
N ARG A 37 -5.83 27.42 -27.10
CA ARG A 37 -5.78 26.67 -28.36
C ARG A 37 -7.07 25.86 -28.56
N ASP A 38 -7.49 25.70 -29.81
CA ASP A 38 -8.66 24.88 -30.14
C ASP A 38 -8.46 23.45 -29.64
N TYR A 39 -9.49 22.88 -28.98
CA TYR A 39 -9.41 21.54 -28.39
C TYR A 39 -9.19 20.45 -29.45
N TYR A 40 -9.66 20.61 -30.67
CA TYR A 40 -9.34 19.70 -31.77
C TYR A 40 -7.86 19.78 -32.15
N GLU A 41 -7.29 20.99 -32.18
CA GLU A 41 -5.85 21.19 -32.44
C GLU A 41 -4.98 20.62 -31.33
N VAL A 42 -5.39 20.77 -30.06
CA VAL A 42 -4.69 20.19 -28.90
C VAL A 42 -4.59 18.68 -29.00
N LEU A 43 -5.64 18.00 -29.51
CA LEU A 43 -5.63 16.55 -29.75
C LEU A 43 -5.03 16.17 -31.13
N GLY A 44 -4.67 17.14 -31.98
CA GLY A 44 -4.18 16.91 -33.33
C GLY A 44 -5.22 16.32 -34.29
N LEU A 45 -6.48 16.76 -34.14
CA LEU A 45 -7.63 16.30 -34.92
C LEU A 45 -8.28 17.46 -35.68
N GLN A 46 -9.07 17.14 -36.70
CA GLN A 46 -9.91 18.10 -37.39
C GLN A 46 -11.33 18.13 -36.77
N LYS A 47 -12.01 19.28 -36.89
CA LYS A 47 -13.44 19.39 -36.51
C LYS A 47 -14.26 18.34 -37.23
N GLY A 48 -15.10 17.63 -36.52
CA GLY A 48 -15.89 16.52 -37.05
C GLY A 48 -15.30 15.12 -36.89
N ALA A 49 -14.14 14.98 -36.22
CA ALA A 49 -13.54 13.69 -35.90
C ALA A 49 -14.53 12.80 -35.10
N THR A 50 -14.46 11.49 -35.28
CA THR A 50 -15.34 10.56 -34.55
C THR A 50 -14.96 10.45 -33.07
N THR A 51 -15.91 10.02 -32.22
CA THR A 51 -15.64 9.80 -30.79
C THR A 51 -14.54 8.75 -30.56
N GLU A 52 -14.36 7.81 -31.48
CA GLU A 52 -13.29 6.81 -31.45
C GLU A 52 -11.92 7.46 -31.76
N ASP A 53 -11.88 8.35 -32.74
CA ASP A 53 -10.65 9.09 -33.09
C ASP A 53 -10.21 10.00 -31.95
N ILE A 54 -11.15 10.67 -31.29
CA ILE A 54 -10.90 11.49 -30.10
C ILE A 54 -10.29 10.65 -28.98
N LYS A 55 -10.86 9.47 -28.67
CA LYS A 55 -10.32 8.55 -27.66
C LYS A 55 -8.92 8.05 -28.01
N LYS A 56 -8.68 7.76 -29.29
CA LYS A 56 -7.36 7.27 -29.76
C LYS A 56 -6.30 8.36 -29.69
N ALA A 57 -6.63 9.58 -30.11
CA ALA A 57 -5.75 10.74 -30.05
C ALA A 57 -5.41 11.09 -28.59
N TYR A 58 -6.39 11.13 -27.69
CA TYR A 58 -6.20 11.34 -26.27
C TYR A 58 -5.23 10.34 -25.67
N ARG A 59 -5.42 9.03 -25.90
CA ARG A 59 -4.53 7.99 -25.34
C ARG A 59 -3.09 8.16 -25.81
N ARG A 60 -2.88 8.57 -27.05
CA ARG A 60 -1.55 8.84 -27.59
C ARG A 60 -0.91 10.05 -26.91
N MET A 61 -1.61 11.20 -26.90
CA MET A 61 -1.08 12.44 -26.34
C MET A 61 -0.88 12.39 -24.83
N ALA A 62 -1.79 11.72 -24.12
CA ALA A 62 -1.68 11.51 -22.68
C ALA A 62 -0.48 10.63 -22.31
N LYS A 63 -0.17 9.60 -23.14
CA LYS A 63 1.01 8.76 -22.93
C LYS A 63 2.31 9.52 -23.23
N GLU A 64 2.33 10.33 -24.31
CA GLU A 64 3.50 11.11 -24.72
C GLU A 64 3.86 12.23 -23.71
N ASN A 65 2.87 12.80 -23.01
CA ASN A 65 3.09 13.89 -22.05
C ASN A 65 2.86 13.45 -20.59
N HIS A 66 2.91 12.14 -20.31
CA HIS A 66 2.67 11.63 -18.96
C HIS A 66 3.77 12.10 -17.98
N PRO A 67 3.42 12.62 -16.78
CA PRO A 67 4.40 13.13 -15.83
C PRO A 67 5.42 12.07 -15.36
N ASP A 68 5.05 10.78 -15.35
CA ASP A 68 5.98 9.70 -15.01
C ASP A 68 7.06 9.46 -16.08
N LEU A 69 6.79 9.82 -17.35
CA LEU A 69 7.75 9.71 -18.42
C LEU A 69 8.62 10.97 -18.57
N HIS A 70 8.14 12.11 -18.06
CA HIS A 70 8.82 13.41 -18.10
C HIS A 70 8.84 14.08 -16.74
N PRO A 71 9.50 13.48 -15.72
CA PRO A 71 9.50 14.03 -14.37
C PRO A 71 10.21 15.37 -14.33
N GLY A 72 9.48 16.43 -13.91
CA GLY A 72 10.01 17.80 -13.78
C GLY A 72 9.93 18.67 -15.03
N ASP A 73 9.37 18.20 -16.15
CA ASP A 73 9.13 19.02 -17.35
C ASP A 73 7.77 19.73 -17.23
N LYS A 74 7.80 21.01 -16.86
CA LYS A 74 6.61 21.85 -16.76
C LYS A 74 5.85 21.99 -18.09
N ALA A 75 6.54 21.98 -19.21
CA ALA A 75 5.91 22.09 -20.52
C ALA A 75 5.13 20.82 -20.88
N ALA A 76 5.62 19.65 -20.49
CA ALA A 76 4.89 18.38 -20.64
C ALA A 76 3.66 18.34 -19.71
N GLU A 77 3.79 18.85 -18.48
CA GLU A 77 2.69 18.95 -17.53
C GLU A 77 1.57 19.88 -18.01
N GLU A 78 1.93 21.05 -18.56
CA GLU A 78 0.96 21.99 -19.15
C GLU A 78 0.24 21.36 -20.35
N ARG A 79 0.97 20.73 -21.28
CA ARG A 79 0.35 19.99 -22.40
C ARG A 79 -0.55 18.87 -21.94
N PHE A 80 -0.17 18.13 -20.90
CA PHE A 80 -1.01 17.08 -20.34
C PHE A 80 -2.32 17.62 -19.77
N LYS A 81 -2.29 18.80 -19.11
CA LYS A 81 -3.49 19.49 -18.61
C LYS A 81 -4.40 19.93 -19.76
N GLU A 82 -3.82 20.51 -20.82
CA GLU A 82 -4.58 20.94 -22.01
C GLU A 82 -5.22 19.73 -22.73
N VAL A 83 -4.51 18.61 -22.86
CA VAL A 83 -4.99 17.37 -23.47
C VAL A 83 -6.18 16.78 -22.68
N ASN A 84 -6.10 16.82 -21.34
CA ASN A 84 -7.19 16.34 -20.49
C ASN A 84 -8.42 17.25 -20.59
N GLU A 85 -8.24 18.58 -20.59
CA GLU A 85 -9.33 19.57 -20.75
C GLU A 85 -10.02 19.38 -22.12
N ALA A 86 -9.24 19.22 -23.18
CA ALA A 86 -9.77 18.98 -24.53
C ALA A 86 -10.58 17.67 -24.62
N TYR A 87 -10.08 16.60 -24.02
CA TYR A 87 -10.78 15.32 -24.01
C TYR A 87 -12.06 15.37 -23.19
N GLU A 88 -12.07 16.06 -22.08
CA GLU A 88 -13.26 16.22 -21.23
C GLU A 88 -14.42 16.87 -21.98
N VAL A 89 -14.12 17.86 -22.80
CA VAL A 89 -15.14 18.58 -23.57
C VAL A 89 -15.55 17.79 -24.82
N LEU A 90 -14.61 17.18 -25.54
CA LEU A 90 -14.87 16.53 -26.82
C LEU A 90 -15.35 15.09 -26.70
N SER A 91 -15.23 14.43 -25.53
CA SER A 91 -15.68 13.06 -25.30
C SER A 91 -17.17 12.93 -25.04
N ASP A 92 -17.84 14.02 -24.64
CA ASP A 92 -19.26 14.12 -24.34
C ASP A 92 -19.97 14.82 -25.50
N ASP A 93 -20.96 14.16 -26.10
CA ASP A 93 -21.64 14.68 -27.28
C ASP A 93 -22.37 16.01 -27.01
N ASP A 94 -22.92 16.23 -25.82
CA ASP A 94 -23.60 17.48 -25.43
C ASP A 94 -22.63 18.61 -25.21
N LYS A 95 -21.50 18.35 -24.57
CA LYS A 95 -20.44 19.34 -24.37
C LYS A 95 -19.78 19.69 -25.71
N ARG A 96 -19.52 18.69 -26.52
CA ARG A 96 -18.97 18.86 -27.86
C ARG A 96 -19.85 19.73 -28.75
N ALA A 97 -21.16 19.47 -28.77
CA ALA A 97 -22.12 20.28 -29.54
C ALA A 97 -22.10 21.76 -29.11
N LYS A 98 -21.99 22.01 -27.81
CA LYS A 98 -21.84 23.36 -27.25
C LYS A 98 -20.49 24.01 -27.63
N TYR A 99 -19.41 23.22 -27.60
CA TYR A 99 -18.08 23.68 -28.00
C TYR A 99 -18.05 24.01 -29.51
N ASP A 100 -18.66 23.17 -30.33
CA ASP A 100 -18.72 23.37 -31.78
C ASP A 100 -19.50 24.64 -32.17
N GLN A 101 -20.52 25.02 -31.35
CA GLN A 101 -21.32 26.25 -31.57
C GLN A 101 -20.72 27.50 -31.00
N TYR A 102 -20.16 27.47 -29.81
CA TYR A 102 -19.77 28.68 -29.05
C TYR A 102 -18.27 28.74 -28.73
N GLY A 103 -17.48 27.74 -29.14
CA GLY A 103 -16.06 27.66 -28.84
C GLY A 103 -15.76 27.66 -27.34
N HIS A 104 -14.61 28.20 -26.95
CA HIS A 104 -14.22 28.29 -25.55
C HIS A 104 -15.15 29.19 -24.71
N ALA A 105 -15.88 30.10 -25.32
CA ALA A 105 -16.83 30.99 -24.64
C ALA A 105 -17.97 30.21 -23.93
N ALA A 106 -18.29 28.99 -24.42
CA ALA A 106 -19.30 28.13 -23.79
C ALA A 106 -18.89 27.63 -22.38
N PHE A 107 -17.59 27.67 -22.10
CA PHE A 107 -17.01 27.11 -20.85
C PHE A 107 -16.27 28.18 -20.02
N ASP A 108 -16.38 29.46 -20.41
CA ASP A 108 -15.79 30.56 -19.67
C ASP A 108 -16.71 31.05 -18.54
N PRO A 109 -16.31 30.88 -17.27
CA PRO A 109 -17.13 31.25 -16.12
C PRO A 109 -17.38 32.78 -16.02
N SER A 110 -16.65 33.60 -16.79
CA SER A 110 -16.75 35.08 -16.73
C SER A 110 -17.92 35.64 -17.58
N GLN A 111 -18.49 34.87 -18.51
CA GLN A 111 -19.53 35.37 -19.44
C GLN A 111 -20.97 34.95 -19.09
N GLY A 112 -21.26 34.55 -17.86
CA GLY A 112 -22.62 34.46 -17.34
C GLY A 112 -23.57 33.43 -17.94
N PHE A 113 -23.15 32.54 -18.83
CA PHE A 113 -23.99 31.52 -19.45
C PHE A 113 -24.03 30.19 -18.67
N GLY A 114 -23.43 30.14 -17.49
CA GLY A 114 -23.24 28.94 -16.68
C GLY A 114 -23.95 28.93 -15.33
N ALA A 115 -25.13 29.55 -15.17
CA ALA A 115 -25.87 29.53 -13.90
C ALA A 115 -26.56 28.23 -13.56
N GLY A 116 -26.16 27.11 -14.18
CA GLY A 116 -26.79 25.80 -13.99
C GLY A 116 -25.85 24.62 -14.02
N GLY A 117 -24.63 24.68 -13.43
CA GLY A 117 -23.91 23.43 -13.28
C GLY A 117 -22.38 23.41 -13.28
N PHE A 118 -21.66 24.55 -13.32
CA PHE A 118 -20.20 24.49 -13.40
C PHE A 118 -19.45 25.41 -12.40
N GLY A 119 -20.04 25.61 -11.24
CA GLY A 119 -19.41 26.39 -10.14
C GLY A 119 -18.52 25.52 -9.25
N GLY A 120 -17.32 25.11 -9.70
CA GLY A 120 -16.47 24.27 -8.85
C GLY A 120 -15.03 24.02 -9.30
N PHE A 121 -14.50 24.76 -10.28
CA PHE A 121 -13.13 24.51 -10.76
C PHE A 121 -12.15 25.65 -10.43
N GLY A 122 -12.07 25.99 -9.14
CA GLY A 122 -11.08 26.93 -8.63
C GLY A 122 -10.29 26.31 -7.48
N GLY A 123 -9.34 25.43 -7.77
CA GLY A 123 -8.52 24.85 -6.69
C GLY A 123 -7.67 23.66 -7.10
N PHE A 124 -6.94 23.75 -8.21
CA PHE A 124 -6.00 22.69 -8.60
C PHE A 124 -4.61 22.95 -8.01
N GLY A 125 -4.42 22.50 -6.74
CA GLY A 125 -3.12 22.48 -6.09
C GLY A 125 -2.97 21.22 -5.27
N GLY A 126 -2.44 20.15 -5.87
CA GLY A 126 -2.09 18.94 -5.12
C GLY A 126 -2.34 17.64 -5.87
N PHE A 127 -1.38 17.19 -6.64
CA PHE A 127 -1.31 15.85 -7.21
C PHE A 127 -1.13 14.82 -6.08
N GLY A 128 -2.19 14.14 -5.64
CA GLY A 128 -2.03 13.11 -4.62
C GLY A 128 -3.24 12.25 -4.31
N ASP A 129 -4.37 12.40 -5.00
CA ASP A 129 -5.51 11.49 -4.77
C ASP A 129 -6.58 11.61 -5.87
N LEU A 130 -6.15 11.46 -7.12
CA LEU A 130 -7.03 11.65 -8.30
C LEU A 130 -8.00 10.48 -8.55
N GLY A 131 -7.85 9.36 -7.86
CA GLY A 131 -8.70 8.19 -8.07
C GLY A 131 -10.06 8.26 -7.38
N ASP A 132 -10.11 8.80 -6.17
CA ASP A 132 -11.33 8.82 -5.35
C ASP A 132 -12.22 10.05 -5.63
N ILE A 133 -11.63 11.19 -6.01
CA ILE A 133 -12.40 12.41 -6.32
C ILE A 133 -13.07 12.32 -7.70
N PHE A 134 -12.48 11.58 -8.64
CA PHE A 134 -13.06 11.37 -9.97
C PHE A 134 -14.30 10.45 -9.95
N GLY A 135 -14.36 9.49 -9.02
CA GLY A 135 -15.51 8.61 -8.83
C GLY A 135 -16.74 9.32 -8.25
N ASP A 136 -16.52 10.31 -7.39
CA ASP A 136 -17.62 11.03 -6.72
C ASP A 136 -18.16 12.23 -7.53
N ILE A 137 -17.35 12.85 -8.39
CA ILE A 137 -17.76 14.01 -9.22
C ILE A 137 -18.31 13.58 -10.59
N PHE A 138 -17.81 12.44 -11.12
CA PHE A 138 -18.27 11.88 -12.41
C PHE A 138 -19.14 10.63 -12.27
N GLY A 139 -19.66 10.33 -11.10
CA GLY A 139 -20.73 9.37 -10.92
C GLY A 139 -21.92 9.72 -11.81
N PHE A 140 -21.82 9.21 -13.02
CA PHE A 140 -22.81 9.32 -14.07
C PHE A 140 -24.21 9.00 -13.54
N GLY A 141 -25.04 10.01 -13.50
CA GLY A 141 -26.49 9.85 -13.39
C GLY A 141 -26.99 9.50 -11.99
N GLY A 142 -27.15 10.48 -11.23
CA GLY A 142 -27.95 10.32 -10.02
C GLY A 142 -27.81 11.57 -9.20
N GLY A 143 -28.86 12.34 -9.20
CA GLY A 143 -29.03 13.41 -8.22
C GLY A 143 -28.58 12.92 -6.88
N ALA A 144 -28.02 13.83 -6.07
CA ALA A 144 -27.60 13.60 -4.70
C ALA A 144 -28.49 12.52 -4.08
N THR A 145 -27.99 11.30 -4.02
CA THR A 145 -28.73 10.19 -3.43
C THR A 145 -28.92 10.62 -1.99
N ARG A 146 -30.11 11.17 -1.73
CA ARG A 146 -30.53 11.51 -0.39
C ARG A 146 -30.27 10.28 0.42
N SER A 147 -29.14 10.24 1.13
CA SER A 147 -28.81 9.08 1.94
C SER A 147 -29.94 8.96 2.98
N ASN A 148 -30.81 8.01 2.72
CA ASN A 148 -31.84 7.71 3.68
C ASN A 148 -31.13 7.23 4.97
N PRO A 149 -31.22 7.96 6.09
CA PRO A 149 -30.54 7.59 7.32
C PRO A 149 -30.95 6.20 7.81
N ASN A 150 -32.11 5.70 7.36
CA ASN A 150 -32.65 4.39 7.70
C ASN A 150 -32.34 3.33 6.64
N ALA A 151 -31.57 3.63 5.58
CA ALA A 151 -31.15 2.63 4.61
C ALA A 151 -30.24 1.57 5.27
N PRO A 152 -30.32 0.31 4.82
CA PRO A 152 -29.38 -0.73 5.26
C PRO A 152 -27.94 -0.28 5.00
N ARG A 153 -27.12 -0.30 6.05
CA ARG A 153 -25.69 0.05 5.95
C ARG A 153 -24.86 -1.14 6.35
N ARG A 154 -23.80 -1.40 5.57
CA ARG A 154 -22.83 -2.43 5.90
C ARG A 154 -22.15 -2.11 7.23
N GLY A 155 -21.92 -3.14 8.05
CA GLY A 155 -21.18 -3.04 9.29
C GLY A 155 -19.70 -2.69 9.07
N GLU A 156 -19.09 -2.16 10.10
CA GLU A 156 -17.67 -1.81 10.09
C GLU A 156 -16.79 -3.05 10.06
N ASN A 157 -15.69 -2.94 9.33
CA ASN A 157 -14.64 -3.95 9.36
C ASN A 157 -13.90 -3.87 10.69
N VAL A 158 -13.67 -5.05 11.30
CA VAL A 158 -12.90 -5.14 12.55
C VAL A 158 -11.48 -5.56 12.21
N ARG A 159 -10.49 -4.85 12.78
CA ARG A 159 -9.07 -5.17 12.62
C ARG A 159 -8.53 -5.74 13.92
N VAL A 160 -7.80 -6.86 13.83
CA VAL A 160 -7.16 -7.52 14.96
C VAL A 160 -5.81 -8.06 14.53
N SER A 161 -4.83 -8.08 15.45
CA SER A 161 -3.53 -8.70 15.20
C SER A 161 -3.48 -10.11 15.77
N ALA A 162 -2.83 -11.03 15.06
CA ALA A 162 -2.54 -12.38 15.51
C ALA A 162 -1.02 -12.58 15.58
N ASN A 163 -0.50 -12.80 16.79
CA ASN A 163 0.92 -13.09 16.98
C ASN A 163 1.15 -14.60 16.82
N ILE A 164 2.06 -14.97 15.92
CA ILE A 164 2.45 -16.35 15.64
C ILE A 164 3.96 -16.53 15.75
N SER A 165 4.41 -17.78 15.94
CA SER A 165 5.84 -18.09 15.89
C SER A 165 6.33 -18.17 14.43
N PHE A 166 7.64 -18.24 14.26
CA PHE A 166 8.28 -18.40 12.96
C PHE A 166 7.88 -19.73 12.29
N GLU A 167 7.84 -20.81 13.07
CA GLU A 167 7.44 -22.14 12.61
C GLU A 167 5.95 -22.18 12.26
N GLU A 168 5.10 -21.53 13.09
CA GLU A 168 3.66 -21.39 12.79
C GLU A 168 3.43 -20.63 11.47
N ALA A 169 4.28 -19.63 11.16
CA ALA A 169 4.21 -18.91 9.88
C ALA A 169 4.68 -19.80 8.71
N ALA A 170 5.70 -20.61 8.91
CA ALA A 170 6.24 -21.48 7.87
C ALA A 170 5.29 -22.65 7.52
N PHE A 171 4.73 -23.32 8.53
CA PHE A 171 3.90 -24.51 8.33
C PHE A 171 2.39 -24.21 8.25
N GLY A 172 1.99 -23.00 8.64
CA GLY A 172 0.60 -22.65 8.83
C GLY A 172 0.05 -23.17 10.16
N CYS A 173 -0.97 -22.50 10.66
CA CYS A 173 -1.60 -22.87 11.93
C CYS A 173 -3.06 -22.45 12.00
N GLN A 174 -3.77 -22.94 13.01
CA GLN A 174 -5.07 -22.41 13.41
C GLN A 174 -4.93 -21.66 14.71
N LYS A 175 -5.29 -20.36 14.71
CA LYS A 175 -5.18 -19.50 15.88
C LYS A 175 -6.56 -19.01 16.31
N GLU A 176 -6.84 -19.04 17.61
CA GLU A 176 -8.02 -18.41 18.18
C GLU A 176 -7.69 -16.94 18.49
N VAL A 177 -8.48 -16.04 17.92
CA VAL A 177 -8.32 -14.60 18.11
C VAL A 177 -9.56 -14.06 18.82
N ALA A 178 -9.38 -13.30 19.89
CA ALA A 178 -10.46 -12.63 20.59
C ALA A 178 -10.82 -11.34 19.85
N VAL A 179 -12.04 -11.26 19.36
CA VAL A 179 -12.54 -10.15 18.54
C VAL A 179 -13.69 -9.46 19.23
N GLY A 180 -13.54 -8.17 19.50
CA GLY A 180 -14.63 -7.33 20.01
C GLY A 180 -15.41 -6.72 18.85
N LYS A 181 -16.61 -7.23 18.57
CA LYS A 181 -17.46 -6.74 17.49
C LYS A 181 -18.84 -6.30 17.98
N ILE A 182 -19.47 -5.44 17.21
CA ILE A 182 -20.85 -5.01 17.44
C ILE A 182 -21.77 -6.04 16.80
N GLU A 183 -22.74 -6.53 17.56
CA GLU A 183 -23.73 -7.49 17.10
C GLU A 183 -25.15 -7.02 17.38
N ALA A 184 -26.13 -7.57 16.68
CA ALA A 184 -27.52 -7.35 17.00
C ALA A 184 -27.78 -7.82 18.44
N CYS A 185 -28.48 -7.01 19.23
CA CYS A 185 -28.80 -7.38 20.59
C CYS A 185 -29.62 -8.68 20.61
N PRO A 186 -29.20 -9.71 21.36
CA PRO A 186 -29.89 -11.00 21.38
C PRO A 186 -31.32 -10.91 21.90
N ASP A 187 -31.57 -10.02 22.84
CA ASP A 187 -32.88 -9.92 23.50
C ASP A 187 -33.92 -9.25 22.62
N CYS A 188 -33.55 -8.16 21.93
CA CYS A 188 -34.47 -7.43 21.05
C CYS A 188 -34.23 -7.72 19.56
N LYS A 189 -33.27 -8.55 19.18
CA LYS A 189 -32.92 -8.91 17.80
C LYS A 189 -32.76 -7.70 16.87
N GLY A 190 -32.18 -6.61 17.40
CA GLY A 190 -31.92 -5.38 16.65
C GLY A 190 -33.03 -4.35 16.65
N THR A 191 -34.19 -4.60 17.23
CA THR A 191 -35.32 -3.64 17.29
C THR A 191 -35.08 -2.47 18.25
N GLY A 192 -34.30 -2.68 19.30
CA GLY A 192 -34.09 -1.72 20.38
C GLY A 192 -35.22 -1.68 21.39
N CYS A 193 -36.33 -2.38 21.20
CA CYS A 193 -37.50 -2.41 22.08
C CYS A 193 -37.39 -3.52 23.11
N ALA A 194 -38.08 -3.38 24.22
CA ALA A 194 -38.24 -4.45 25.20
C ALA A 194 -38.87 -5.70 24.55
N PRO A 195 -38.54 -6.92 25.02
CA PRO A 195 -39.16 -8.14 24.52
C PRO A 195 -40.69 -8.05 24.56
N GLY A 196 -41.34 -8.40 23.47
CA GLY A 196 -42.82 -8.32 23.34
C GLY A 196 -43.36 -6.98 22.88
N THR A 197 -42.52 -5.96 22.71
CA THR A 197 -42.90 -4.65 22.16
C THR A 197 -42.29 -4.39 20.79
N THR A 198 -42.98 -3.63 19.95
CA THR A 198 -42.55 -3.26 18.61
C THR A 198 -42.31 -1.75 18.51
N PRO A 199 -41.35 -1.31 17.71
CA PRO A 199 -41.14 0.12 17.48
C PRO A 199 -42.30 0.69 16.67
N GLU A 200 -42.80 1.86 17.05
CA GLU A 200 -43.83 2.60 16.31
C GLU A 200 -43.19 3.48 15.25
N ILE A 201 -43.80 3.55 14.07
CA ILE A 201 -43.35 4.43 12.99
C ILE A 201 -43.62 5.89 13.45
N CYS A 202 -42.61 6.73 13.39
CA CYS A 202 -42.75 8.14 13.76
C CYS A 202 -43.78 8.84 12.86
N PRO A 203 -44.84 9.41 13.42
CA PRO A 203 -45.93 10.03 12.65
C PRO A 203 -45.46 11.28 11.89
N ASP A 204 -44.50 12.02 12.42
CA ASP A 204 -44.03 13.29 11.84
C ASP A 204 -43.19 13.09 10.57
N CYS A 205 -42.30 12.12 10.58
CA CYS A 205 -41.46 11.84 9.42
C CYS A 205 -41.89 10.58 8.64
N LYS A 206 -42.96 9.88 9.08
CA LYS A 206 -43.49 8.68 8.43
C LYS A 206 -42.41 7.62 8.13
N GLY A 207 -41.46 7.47 9.06
CA GLY A 207 -40.38 6.48 8.94
C GLY A 207 -39.11 6.97 8.24
N SER A 208 -39.12 8.14 7.59
CA SER A 208 -37.95 8.64 6.86
C SER A 208 -36.78 9.09 7.76
N GLY A 209 -37.03 9.41 9.03
CA GLY A 209 -36.05 9.94 9.96
C GLY A 209 -35.69 11.41 9.72
N SER A 210 -36.11 12.02 8.64
CA SER A 210 -35.80 13.39 8.29
C SER A 210 -37.07 14.20 7.99
N VAL A 211 -37.03 15.49 8.27
CA VAL A 211 -38.12 16.44 7.97
C VAL A 211 -37.54 17.59 7.16
N ARG A 212 -38.34 18.10 6.22
CA ARG A 212 -38.01 19.32 5.47
C ARG A 212 -38.57 20.51 6.18
N THR A 213 -37.71 21.47 6.50
CA THR A 213 -38.11 22.74 7.09
C THR A 213 -37.88 23.82 6.05
N THR A 214 -38.92 24.61 5.74
CA THR A 214 -38.82 25.77 4.86
C THR A 214 -38.68 27.00 5.73
N GLN A 215 -37.55 27.68 5.61
CA GLN A 215 -37.31 28.94 6.31
C GLN A 215 -37.37 30.14 5.31
N ARG A 216 -38.04 31.17 5.70
CA ARG A 216 -38.10 32.42 4.91
C ARG A 216 -36.85 33.24 5.25
N THR A 217 -35.98 33.40 4.29
CA THR A 217 -34.78 34.22 4.40
C THR A 217 -34.96 35.53 3.64
N PRO A 218 -34.18 36.58 3.90
CA PRO A 218 -34.23 37.83 3.14
C PRO A 218 -34.02 37.65 1.65
N PHE A 219 -33.41 36.54 1.23
CA PHE A 219 -33.10 36.22 -0.17
C PHE A 219 -34.06 35.19 -0.79
N GLY A 220 -35.17 34.82 -0.11
CA GLY A 220 -36.14 33.85 -0.60
C GLY A 220 -36.44 32.72 0.37
N LEU A 221 -37.17 31.68 -0.12
CA LEU A 221 -37.50 30.49 0.66
C LEU A 221 -36.35 29.50 0.58
N ALA A 222 -35.67 29.29 1.71
CA ALA A 222 -34.66 28.23 1.84
C ALA A 222 -35.29 26.97 2.39
N GLN A 223 -35.12 25.84 1.70
CA GLN A 223 -35.52 24.50 2.18
C GLN A 223 -34.31 23.78 2.75
N SER A 224 -34.34 23.43 4.01
CA SER A 224 -33.34 22.56 4.64
C SER A 224 -33.96 21.23 5.04
N THR A 225 -33.17 20.15 4.92
CA THR A 225 -33.59 18.83 5.38
C THR A 225 -32.75 18.50 6.63
N GLY A 226 -33.40 18.32 7.75
CA GLY A 226 -32.78 18.01 9.03
C GLY A 226 -33.30 16.72 9.65
N PRO A 227 -32.64 16.19 10.70
CA PRO A 227 -33.17 15.05 11.43
C PRO A 227 -34.50 15.40 12.08
N CYS A 228 -35.44 14.44 12.06
CA CYS A 228 -36.75 14.64 12.69
C CYS A 228 -36.60 14.82 14.21
N PRO A 229 -37.05 15.94 14.78
CA PRO A 229 -36.86 16.24 16.22
C PRO A 229 -37.55 15.23 17.13
N LYS A 230 -38.70 14.66 16.72
CA LYS A 230 -39.47 13.73 17.51
C LYS A 230 -38.83 12.35 17.66
N CYS A 231 -38.23 11.81 16.62
CA CYS A 231 -37.54 10.51 16.65
C CYS A 231 -36.03 10.60 16.67
N GLY A 232 -35.45 11.81 16.66
CA GLY A 232 -33.99 12.01 16.63
C GLY A 232 -33.30 11.41 15.42
N GLY A 233 -33.95 11.40 14.24
CA GLY A 233 -33.40 10.82 13.02
C GLY A 233 -33.66 9.32 12.84
N ARG A 234 -34.21 8.62 13.82
CA ARG A 234 -34.38 7.15 13.78
C ARG A 234 -35.54 6.67 12.90
N GLY A 235 -36.47 7.51 12.57
CA GLY A 235 -37.72 7.14 11.85
C GLY A 235 -38.73 6.33 12.67
N LYS A 236 -38.33 5.86 13.84
CA LYS A 236 -39.15 5.02 14.75
C LYS A 236 -39.08 5.56 16.15
N ILE A 237 -40.16 5.38 16.91
CA ILE A 237 -40.27 5.75 18.33
C ILE A 237 -40.26 4.46 19.15
N ILE A 238 -39.41 4.42 20.16
CA ILE A 238 -39.28 3.31 21.10
C ILE A 238 -39.86 3.78 22.44
N HIS A 239 -41.01 3.28 22.81
CA HIS A 239 -41.66 3.61 24.09
C HIS A 239 -41.01 2.88 25.26
N GLN A 240 -40.69 1.61 25.04
CA GLN A 240 -40.03 0.78 26.06
C GLN A 240 -38.67 0.30 25.51
N PRO A 241 -37.55 0.92 25.93
CA PRO A 241 -36.25 0.52 25.49
C PRO A 241 -35.84 -0.83 26.06
N CYS A 242 -35.15 -1.65 25.25
CA CYS A 242 -34.57 -2.91 25.71
C CYS A 242 -33.53 -2.65 26.80
N ALA A 243 -33.62 -3.38 27.92
CA ALA A 243 -32.73 -3.21 29.07
C ALA A 243 -31.24 -3.45 28.70
N THR A 244 -30.96 -4.41 27.83
CA THR A 244 -29.61 -4.82 27.45
C THR A 244 -28.92 -3.82 26.54
N CYS A 245 -29.59 -3.34 25.49
CA CYS A 245 -29.00 -2.41 24.53
C CYS A 245 -29.45 -0.95 24.73
N ARG A 246 -30.33 -0.66 25.68
CA ARG A 246 -30.85 0.68 26.02
C ARG A 246 -31.40 1.42 24.78
N GLY A 247 -32.12 0.69 23.95
CA GLY A 247 -32.74 1.25 22.73
C GLY A 247 -31.83 1.33 21.50
N MET A 248 -30.56 0.92 21.60
CA MET A 248 -29.61 0.95 20.46
C MET A 248 -29.81 -0.19 19.47
N GLY A 249 -30.40 -1.31 19.88
CA GLY A 249 -30.59 -2.49 19.04
C GLY A 249 -29.31 -3.31 18.85
N GLN A 250 -28.16 -2.81 19.26
CA GLN A 250 -26.84 -3.43 19.08
C GLN A 250 -26.06 -3.45 20.40
N VAL A 251 -25.19 -4.44 20.56
CA VAL A 251 -24.32 -4.60 21.74
C VAL A 251 -22.93 -4.99 21.30
N ARG A 252 -21.92 -4.55 22.04
CA ARG A 252 -20.53 -4.97 21.80
C ARG A 252 -20.25 -6.23 22.60
N ARG A 253 -19.80 -7.30 21.93
CA ARG A 253 -19.41 -8.56 22.56
C ARG A 253 -18.05 -9.03 22.06
N GLN A 254 -17.35 -9.78 22.91
CA GLN A 254 -16.11 -10.44 22.54
C GLN A 254 -16.43 -11.88 22.10
N HIS A 255 -15.88 -12.26 20.95
CA HIS A 255 -15.97 -13.61 20.38
C HIS A 255 -14.58 -14.17 20.14
N LYS A 256 -14.40 -15.46 20.39
CA LYS A 256 -13.22 -16.19 19.97
C LYS A 256 -13.48 -16.76 18.58
N ILE A 257 -12.71 -16.33 17.61
CA ILE A 257 -12.84 -16.77 16.20
C ILE A 257 -11.60 -17.55 15.86
N LYS A 258 -11.78 -18.76 15.31
CA LYS A 258 -10.69 -19.58 14.79
C LYS A 258 -10.31 -19.07 13.40
N VAL A 259 -9.07 -18.67 13.26
CA VAL A 259 -8.48 -18.17 12.01
C VAL A 259 -7.49 -19.21 11.50
N SER A 260 -7.70 -19.68 10.29
CA SER A 260 -6.75 -20.55 9.60
C SER A 260 -5.71 -19.68 8.91
N ILE A 261 -4.47 -19.81 9.34
CA ILE A 261 -3.32 -19.08 8.79
C ILE A 261 -2.60 -20.03 7.82
N PRO A 262 -2.51 -19.67 6.53
CA PRO A 262 -1.86 -20.52 5.54
C PRO A 262 -0.35 -20.58 5.76
N ALA A 263 0.25 -21.70 5.32
CA ALA A 263 1.70 -21.88 5.32
C ALA A 263 2.38 -20.85 4.42
N GLY A 264 3.54 -20.35 4.83
CA GLY A 264 4.31 -19.40 4.05
C GLY A 264 3.89 -17.93 4.18
N ILE A 265 2.98 -17.61 5.10
CA ILE A 265 2.53 -16.24 5.32
C ILE A 265 3.69 -15.33 5.75
N ASP A 266 3.73 -14.10 5.24
CA ASP A 266 4.72 -13.10 5.62
C ASP A 266 4.26 -12.26 6.82
N ASP A 267 5.23 -11.64 7.50
CA ASP A 267 4.95 -10.65 8.55
C ASP A 267 4.15 -9.46 7.98
N GLY A 268 3.20 -8.95 8.77
CA GLY A 268 2.36 -7.84 8.37
C GLY A 268 1.25 -8.17 7.37
N GLN A 269 1.16 -9.40 6.84
CA GLN A 269 0.08 -9.77 5.93
C GLN A 269 -1.27 -9.83 6.62
N THR A 270 -2.31 -9.43 5.89
CA THR A 270 -3.68 -9.37 6.41
C THR A 270 -4.57 -10.41 5.76
N ILE A 271 -5.20 -11.24 6.59
CA ILE A 271 -6.20 -12.23 6.19
C ILE A 271 -7.58 -11.61 6.38
N SER A 272 -8.42 -11.65 5.35
CA SER A 272 -9.80 -11.17 5.40
C SER A 272 -10.77 -12.34 5.56
N LEU A 273 -11.55 -12.29 6.64
CA LEU A 273 -12.66 -13.20 6.90
C LEU A 273 -13.98 -12.48 6.66
N ARG A 274 -14.65 -12.85 5.58
CA ARG A 274 -15.89 -12.19 5.14
C ARG A 274 -17.01 -12.37 6.16
N SER A 275 -17.78 -11.30 6.35
CA SER A 275 -18.97 -11.26 7.22
C SER A 275 -18.72 -11.60 8.70
N GLN A 276 -17.46 -11.56 9.16
CA GLN A 276 -17.06 -11.80 10.56
C GLN A 276 -16.78 -10.50 11.34
N GLY A 277 -16.95 -9.33 10.71
CA GLY A 277 -16.85 -8.02 11.35
C GLY A 277 -18.09 -7.63 12.17
N SER A 278 -18.28 -6.34 12.39
CA SER A 278 -19.43 -5.80 13.09
C SER A 278 -20.71 -5.94 12.29
N ALA A 279 -21.83 -6.11 12.97
CA ALA A 279 -23.16 -6.16 12.35
C ALA A 279 -23.48 -4.83 11.65
N GLY A 280 -24.14 -4.91 10.51
CA GLY A 280 -24.63 -3.74 9.80
C GLY A 280 -25.77 -3.05 10.53
N ALA A 281 -25.95 -1.77 10.24
CA ALA A 281 -27.08 -1.00 10.72
C ALA A 281 -28.32 -1.22 9.83
N ASN A 282 -29.52 -1.11 10.43
CA ASN A 282 -30.80 -1.18 9.73
C ASN A 282 -30.97 -2.46 8.86
N GLY A 283 -30.46 -3.60 9.30
CA GLY A 283 -30.52 -4.86 8.57
C GLY A 283 -29.51 -4.98 7.43
N GLY A 284 -28.51 -4.12 7.38
CA GLY A 284 -27.39 -4.24 6.43
C GLY A 284 -26.48 -5.44 6.71
N PRO A 285 -25.67 -5.88 5.73
CA PRO A 285 -24.76 -7.00 5.90
C PRO A 285 -23.66 -6.67 6.91
N ALA A 286 -23.11 -7.70 7.54
CA ALA A 286 -21.95 -7.54 8.43
C ALA A 286 -20.71 -7.09 7.66
N GLY A 287 -19.80 -6.41 8.33
CA GLY A 287 -18.46 -6.10 7.84
C GLY A 287 -17.56 -7.34 7.82
N ASP A 288 -16.29 -7.15 7.47
CA ASP A 288 -15.30 -8.20 7.45
C ASP A 288 -14.38 -8.11 8.68
N LEU A 289 -13.81 -9.24 9.06
CA LEU A 289 -12.73 -9.29 10.03
C LEU A 289 -11.39 -9.34 9.29
N LEU A 290 -10.55 -8.37 9.56
CA LEU A 290 -9.21 -8.24 9.03
C LEU A 290 -8.20 -8.64 10.11
N VAL A 291 -7.52 -9.75 9.89
CA VAL A 291 -6.53 -10.28 10.85
C VAL A 291 -5.13 -10.03 10.28
N THR A 292 -4.40 -9.09 10.88
CA THR A 292 -3.00 -8.83 10.53
C THR A 292 -2.12 -9.79 11.30
N VAL A 293 -1.34 -10.58 10.59
CA VAL A 293 -0.41 -11.54 11.17
C VAL A 293 0.88 -10.84 11.56
N ILE A 294 1.34 -11.08 12.79
CA ILE A 294 2.63 -10.59 13.30
C ILE A 294 3.47 -11.80 13.64
N VAL A 295 4.57 -11.98 12.91
CA VAL A 295 5.49 -13.09 13.10
C VAL A 295 6.55 -12.69 14.12
N ARG A 296 6.71 -13.50 15.17
CA ARG A 296 7.77 -13.27 16.16
C ARG A 296 9.13 -13.60 15.56
N PRO A 297 10.16 -12.77 15.80
CA PRO A 297 11.51 -13.08 15.36
C PRO A 297 12.00 -14.38 15.99
N HIS A 298 12.70 -15.19 15.21
CA HIS A 298 13.31 -16.43 15.69
C HIS A 298 14.74 -16.18 16.14
N ALA A 299 15.21 -16.94 17.16
CA ALA A 299 16.54 -16.73 17.76
C ALA A 299 17.71 -17.08 16.81
N ARG A 300 17.50 -17.93 15.82
CA ARG A 300 18.55 -18.48 14.93
C ARG A 300 18.26 -18.28 13.45
N PHE A 301 16.99 -18.20 13.07
CA PHE A 301 16.57 -18.09 11.67
C PHE A 301 16.14 -16.66 11.37
N GLU A 302 16.63 -16.16 10.27
CA GLU A 302 16.16 -14.93 9.65
C GLU A 302 15.48 -15.27 8.33
N ARG A 303 14.42 -14.53 7.99
CA ARG A 303 13.64 -14.78 6.77
C ARG A 303 13.91 -13.68 5.75
N ASP A 304 14.25 -14.09 4.54
CA ASP A 304 14.34 -13.22 3.36
C ASP A 304 13.41 -13.77 2.27
N GLY A 305 12.23 -13.18 2.16
CA GLY A 305 11.18 -13.70 1.30
C GLY A 305 10.79 -15.14 1.65
N ASN A 306 11.04 -16.09 0.75
CA ASN A 306 10.83 -17.52 1.01
C ASN A 306 12.10 -18.26 1.41
N SER A 307 13.22 -17.58 1.48
CA SER A 307 14.50 -18.12 1.92
C SER A 307 14.69 -17.95 3.42
N ILE A 308 15.45 -18.84 4.00
CA ILE A 308 15.86 -18.80 5.41
C ILE A 308 17.35 -18.56 5.45
N LEU A 309 17.75 -17.58 6.23
CA LEU A 309 19.15 -17.28 6.52
C LEU A 309 19.49 -17.83 7.89
N LEU A 310 20.63 -18.53 7.99
CA LEU A 310 21.16 -19.08 9.22
C LEU A 310 22.65 -18.78 9.28
N GLU A 311 23.11 -18.22 10.39
CA GLU A 311 24.53 -18.13 10.69
C GLU A 311 24.97 -19.35 11.51
N GLN A 312 26.00 -20.05 11.02
CA GLN A 312 26.56 -21.23 11.67
C GLN A 312 28.03 -21.00 12.02
N GLU A 313 28.31 -21.06 13.32
CA GLU A 313 29.70 -20.95 13.80
C GLU A 313 30.44 -22.27 13.56
N LEU A 314 31.65 -22.16 13.02
CA LEU A 314 32.62 -23.26 12.90
C LEU A 314 33.87 -22.94 13.71
N SER A 315 34.53 -23.98 14.21
CA SER A 315 35.89 -23.81 14.72
C SER A 315 36.89 -23.66 13.56
N TYR A 316 38.03 -23.04 13.85
CA TYR A 316 39.12 -22.93 12.87
C TYR A 316 39.53 -24.29 12.29
N ALA A 317 39.62 -25.33 13.14
CA ALA A 317 39.97 -26.65 12.70
C ALA A 317 38.93 -27.27 11.74
N GLN A 318 37.65 -27.08 12.04
CA GLN A 318 36.55 -27.55 11.14
C GLN A 318 36.55 -26.83 9.78
N ALA A 319 36.85 -25.54 9.77
CA ALA A 319 36.93 -24.77 8.54
C ALA A 319 38.17 -25.13 7.70
N ALA A 320 39.30 -25.42 8.35
CA ALA A 320 40.56 -25.74 7.68
C ALA A 320 40.59 -27.19 7.14
N LEU A 321 40.15 -28.15 7.95
CA LEU A 321 40.22 -29.60 7.63
C LEU A 321 38.97 -30.13 6.96
N GLY A 322 37.91 -29.32 6.89
CA GLY A 322 36.58 -29.81 6.54
C GLY A 322 35.93 -30.56 7.70
N ALA A 323 34.61 -30.63 7.69
CA ALA A 323 33.84 -31.34 8.71
C ALA A 323 32.42 -31.68 8.22
N GLU A 324 31.84 -32.73 8.79
CA GLU A 324 30.39 -32.95 8.69
C GLU A 324 29.74 -32.33 9.94
N ILE A 325 28.83 -31.37 9.74
CA ILE A 325 28.13 -30.72 10.82
C ILE A 325 26.63 -30.91 10.71
N GLU A 326 25.92 -30.85 11.83
CA GLU A 326 24.48 -30.83 11.87
C GLU A 326 23.97 -29.38 11.89
N VAL A 327 23.21 -29.03 10.87
CA VAL A 327 22.62 -27.72 10.69
C VAL A 327 21.12 -27.81 10.96
N PRO A 328 20.56 -26.99 11.85
CA PRO A 328 19.13 -26.96 12.07
C PRO A 328 18.40 -26.43 10.85
N THR A 329 17.28 -27.06 10.53
CA THR A 329 16.33 -26.60 9.52
C THR A 329 14.93 -26.61 10.12
N LEU A 330 13.96 -26.04 9.41
CA LEU A 330 12.55 -26.09 9.84
C LEU A 330 12.02 -27.52 10.02
N ASP A 331 12.52 -28.47 9.22
CA ASP A 331 12.07 -29.86 9.25
C ASP A 331 12.88 -30.73 10.23
N GLY A 332 13.85 -30.14 10.92
CA GLY A 332 14.80 -30.84 11.79
C GLY A 332 16.25 -30.70 11.33
N PRO A 333 17.22 -31.26 12.07
CA PRO A 333 18.63 -31.12 11.74
C PRO A 333 18.98 -31.89 10.47
N VAL A 334 19.85 -31.31 9.64
CA VAL A 334 20.37 -31.91 8.40
C VAL A 334 21.88 -31.88 8.44
N LYS A 335 22.51 -32.96 7.98
CA LYS A 335 23.96 -33.02 7.85
C LYS A 335 24.43 -32.19 6.67
N LEU A 336 25.39 -31.31 6.92
CA LEU A 336 26.05 -30.49 5.92
C LEU A 336 27.54 -30.78 5.93
N THR A 337 28.09 -31.17 4.79
CA THR A 337 29.51 -31.35 4.61
C THR A 337 30.19 -30.05 4.28
N ILE A 338 31.10 -29.63 5.12
CA ILE A 338 31.92 -28.44 4.95
C ILE A 338 33.22 -28.87 4.28
N PRO A 339 33.58 -28.38 3.09
CA PRO A 339 34.84 -28.67 2.42
C PRO A 339 36.03 -28.12 3.23
N GLU A 340 37.20 -28.72 3.04
CA GLU A 340 38.45 -28.21 3.56
C GLU A 340 38.78 -26.82 2.98
N GLY A 341 39.36 -25.95 3.78
CA GLY A 341 39.72 -24.59 3.37
C GLY A 341 38.52 -23.64 3.23
N THR A 342 37.37 -23.95 3.85
CA THR A 342 36.20 -23.06 3.83
C THR A 342 36.52 -21.74 4.49
N GLN A 343 36.27 -20.63 3.77
CA GLN A 343 36.54 -19.27 4.23
C GLN A 343 35.37 -18.71 5.06
N PRO A 344 35.64 -17.75 5.95
CA PRO A 344 34.58 -17.01 6.65
C PRO A 344 33.60 -16.36 5.64
N ASN A 345 32.34 -16.28 6.01
CA ASN A 345 31.24 -15.79 5.17
C ASN A 345 30.93 -16.64 3.91
N ALA A 346 31.48 -17.86 3.81
CA ALA A 346 31.06 -18.82 2.80
C ALA A 346 29.58 -19.18 3.01
N VAL A 347 28.80 -19.24 1.92
CA VAL A 347 27.36 -19.52 1.97
C VAL A 347 27.06 -20.88 1.35
N PHE A 348 26.43 -21.76 2.11
CA PHE A 348 25.98 -23.06 1.67
C PHE A 348 24.46 -23.04 1.48
N ARG A 349 23.99 -23.55 0.33
CA ARG A 349 22.56 -23.60 0.00
C ARG A 349 22.00 -24.99 0.25
N LEU A 350 21.03 -25.09 1.15
CA LEU A 350 20.21 -26.27 1.38
C LEU A 350 18.90 -26.14 0.58
N ARG A 351 18.81 -26.86 -0.53
CA ARG A 351 17.66 -26.76 -1.45
C ARG A 351 16.38 -27.26 -0.81
N GLY A 352 15.28 -26.53 -0.99
CA GLY A 352 13.96 -26.90 -0.52
C GLY A 352 13.79 -26.90 1.00
N LYS A 353 14.71 -26.29 1.76
CA LYS A 353 14.66 -26.19 3.23
C LYS A 353 14.19 -24.80 3.70
N GLY A 354 13.70 -23.96 2.80
CA GLY A 354 13.12 -22.66 3.10
C GLY A 354 11.63 -22.75 3.45
N VAL A 355 10.97 -21.59 3.42
CA VAL A 355 9.55 -21.41 3.69
C VAL A 355 8.73 -21.81 2.46
N PRO A 356 7.59 -22.50 2.61
CA PRO A 356 6.69 -22.81 1.51
C PRO A 356 6.17 -21.55 0.81
N TYR A 357 5.91 -21.63 -0.49
CA TYR A 357 5.27 -20.55 -1.21
C TYR A 357 3.80 -20.41 -0.79
N LEU A 358 3.36 -19.20 -0.50
CA LEU A 358 1.97 -18.89 -0.16
C LEU A 358 1.01 -19.21 -1.32
N ARG A 359 1.47 -19.05 -2.56
CA ARG A 359 0.74 -19.40 -3.79
C ARG A 359 1.60 -20.29 -4.67
N GLY A 360 1.07 -21.43 -5.06
CA GLY A 360 1.77 -22.40 -5.87
C GLY A 360 2.30 -23.58 -5.07
N SER A 361 3.14 -24.40 -5.69
CA SER A 361 3.78 -25.57 -5.08
C SER A 361 5.28 -25.32 -4.91
N GLY A 362 5.88 -25.90 -3.87
CA GLY A 362 7.31 -25.83 -3.60
C GLY A 362 7.63 -24.99 -2.37
N ARG A 363 8.94 -24.88 -2.11
CA ARG A 363 9.52 -24.18 -0.96
C ARG A 363 10.76 -23.42 -1.42
N GLY A 364 11.12 -22.39 -0.69
CA GLY A 364 12.40 -21.70 -0.82
C GLY A 364 13.56 -22.55 -0.32
N ASP A 365 14.72 -21.97 -0.23
CA ASP A 365 15.95 -22.61 0.19
C ASP A 365 16.42 -22.05 1.53
N GLN A 366 17.28 -22.79 2.21
CA GLN A 366 17.98 -22.28 3.38
C GLN A 366 19.42 -21.97 3.00
N PHE A 367 19.88 -20.78 3.34
CA PHE A 367 21.26 -20.34 3.17
C PHE A 367 21.95 -20.35 4.53
N VAL A 368 23.05 -21.09 4.59
CA VAL A 368 23.87 -21.22 5.80
C VAL A 368 25.14 -20.44 5.59
N THR A 369 25.26 -19.29 6.25
CA THR A 369 26.49 -18.49 6.26
C THR A 369 27.40 -18.96 7.36
N VAL A 370 28.63 -19.30 7.01
CA VAL A 370 29.61 -19.79 7.96
C VAL A 370 30.39 -18.65 8.59
N SER A 371 30.44 -18.60 9.92
CA SER A 371 31.33 -17.75 10.67
C SER A 371 32.41 -18.59 11.37
N VAL A 372 33.67 -18.18 11.30
CA VAL A 372 34.78 -18.91 11.91
C VAL A 372 35.07 -18.29 13.27
N ARG A 373 34.87 -19.09 14.33
CA ARG A 373 35.11 -18.66 15.70
C ARG A 373 36.52 -18.97 16.13
N VAL A 374 37.25 -17.93 16.50
CA VAL A 374 38.53 -18.07 17.17
C VAL A 374 38.32 -18.29 18.68
N PRO A 375 38.89 -19.35 19.29
CA PRO A 375 38.71 -19.63 20.71
C PRO A 375 39.33 -18.54 21.58
N LYS A 376 38.55 -17.98 22.51
CA LYS A 376 39.04 -16.94 23.47
C LYS A 376 39.99 -17.48 24.51
N SER A 377 39.95 -18.78 24.84
CA SER A 377 40.82 -19.46 25.79
C SER A 377 41.25 -20.81 25.24
N MET A 378 42.49 -21.17 25.44
CA MET A 378 43.12 -22.44 25.04
C MET A 378 43.94 -22.99 26.14
N THR A 379 44.00 -24.31 26.27
CA THR A 379 44.92 -25.03 27.18
C THR A 379 46.37 -24.88 26.72
N GLY A 380 47.32 -25.15 27.62
CA GLY A 380 48.75 -25.10 27.28
C GLY A 380 49.13 -26.00 26.11
N ALA A 381 48.59 -27.24 26.10
CA ALA A 381 48.80 -28.17 25.01
C ALA A 381 48.23 -27.72 23.65
N GLN A 382 47.03 -27.11 23.66
CA GLN A 382 46.42 -26.54 22.44
C GLN A 382 47.24 -25.36 21.89
N LYS A 383 47.76 -24.50 22.78
CA LYS A 383 48.64 -23.39 22.37
C LYS A 383 49.93 -23.89 21.74
N GLU A 384 50.50 -24.97 22.27
CA GLU A 384 51.71 -25.55 21.73
C GLU A 384 51.51 -26.16 20.34
N LEU A 385 50.41 -26.91 20.14
CA LEU A 385 50.04 -27.44 18.81
C LEU A 385 49.81 -26.32 17.80
N LEU A 386 49.16 -25.23 18.23
CA LEU A 386 48.89 -24.10 17.33
C LEU A 386 50.20 -23.35 16.99
N ARG A 387 51.18 -23.28 17.89
CA ARG A 387 52.50 -22.71 17.58
C ARG A 387 53.26 -23.56 16.57
N GLN A 388 53.24 -24.89 16.76
CA GLN A 388 53.83 -25.81 15.79
C GLN A 388 53.23 -25.70 14.39
N PHE A 389 51.88 -25.55 14.34
CA PHE A 389 51.18 -25.30 13.11
C PHE A 389 51.61 -23.95 12.48
N ALA A 390 51.63 -22.87 13.26
CA ALA A 390 52.05 -21.57 12.77
C ALA A 390 53.53 -21.56 12.30
N ALA A 391 54.41 -22.29 12.97
CA ALA A 391 55.79 -22.49 12.51
C ALA A 391 55.85 -23.22 11.17
N SER A 392 55.02 -24.25 10.98
CA SER A 392 54.96 -24.98 9.68
C SER A 392 54.45 -24.14 8.53
N MET A 393 53.61 -23.10 8.82
CA MET A 393 53.12 -22.14 7.84
C MET A 393 54.09 -20.98 7.57
N GLY A 394 55.14 -20.86 8.35
CA GLY A 394 56.12 -19.76 8.26
C GLY A 394 55.64 -18.46 8.90
N ASP A 395 54.58 -18.50 9.71
CA ASP A 395 54.03 -17.31 10.39
C ASP A 395 54.80 -16.95 11.65
N LEU A 396 55.61 -17.87 12.21
CA LEU A 396 56.42 -17.69 13.38
C LEU A 396 57.91 -17.85 13.00
N ASP A 397 58.75 -16.97 13.50
CA ASP A 397 60.22 -17.16 13.55
C ASP A 397 60.62 -17.72 14.92
N ASP A 398 61.88 -18.09 15.10
CA ASP A 398 62.43 -18.65 16.35
C ASP A 398 62.27 -17.76 17.58
N SER A 399 61.89 -16.48 17.39
CA SER A 399 61.72 -15.47 18.45
C SER A 399 60.26 -15.21 18.83
N GLY A 400 59.29 -15.85 18.16
CA GLY A 400 57.83 -15.70 18.40
C GLY A 400 57.11 -14.92 17.29
N ILE A 401 55.84 -14.63 17.49
CA ILE A 401 54.94 -14.02 16.47
C ILE A 401 55.52 -12.76 15.90
N LYS A 402 55.76 -12.67 14.60
CA LYS A 402 56.06 -11.43 13.89
C LYS A 402 54.91 -10.46 14.04
N HIS A 403 55.05 -9.46 14.89
CA HIS A 403 54.15 -8.33 14.85
C HIS A 403 54.45 -7.55 13.56
N PRO A 404 53.49 -7.30 12.67
CA PRO A 404 53.68 -6.38 11.58
C PRO A 404 54.13 -5.05 12.17
N GLY A 405 55.34 -4.58 11.77
CA GLY A 405 56.09 -3.48 12.37
C GLY A 405 55.23 -2.26 12.65
N GLY A 406 55.13 -1.91 13.91
CA GLY A 406 54.50 -0.68 14.34
C GLY A 406 55.19 0.53 13.74
N ILE A 407 54.50 1.30 12.95
CA ILE A 407 54.90 2.58 12.36
C ILE A 407 54.90 3.69 13.41
N PHE A 408 55.49 3.43 14.59
CA PHE A 408 55.77 4.48 15.56
C PHE A 408 57.19 4.29 16.15
N GLY A 409 58.18 4.62 15.32
CA GLY A 409 59.52 4.85 15.79
C GLY A 409 59.57 6.09 16.69
N LYS A 410 59.65 5.90 17.99
CA LYS A 410 60.04 6.95 18.91
C LYS A 410 61.50 7.35 18.61
N LYS A 411 61.72 8.52 17.98
CA LYS A 411 62.98 9.21 18.02
C LYS A 411 63.29 9.53 19.47
N LYS A 412 64.26 8.85 20.07
CA LYS A 412 64.98 9.34 21.27
C LYS A 412 66.05 10.31 20.78
N LYS A 413 66.05 11.47 21.42
CA LYS A 413 67.10 12.41 21.42
C LYS A 413 68.09 12.02 22.53
#